data_78302a81ffb914c78e1fb21e2b8b9520
#
_entry.id   78302a81ffb914c78e1fb21e2b8b9520
#
_cell.length_a   1.000
_cell.length_b   1.000
_cell.length_c   1.000
_cell.angle_alpha   90.00
_cell.angle_beta   90.00
_cell.angle_gamma   90.00
#
_symmetry.space_group_name_H-M   'P 1'
#
loop_
_entity.id
_entity.type
_entity.pdbx_description
1 polymer ?
#
loop_
_entity_poly.entity_id
_entity_poly.type
_entity_poly.pdbx_seq_one_letter_code
_entity_poly.pdbx_strand_id
1 'polypeptide(L)'
;MSEKNTNRNNPLWDSEKTIEERLDYLVNALTLEEKFSCLGTGNPAIERLGIPAFFVGCEGAHGLQMRHDQSFDKGEPQPTTIFPNPVGMSASWDTELIRQAGEIVGTEARAVFEKEGRRGGLCLWAPTIDMERDPRWGRTEEAYGEDPYLTGKMASAYIQGMRGDGEHIRCGATLKHFYANNVEDGRVWKSSSIDPRNKYEYYLEPFCRAVVEGGAEAMMTSYNEINGVPAILNHEVQKLAKEQWGIHHVVCDGGDMQQTVDCHHYFGSH
;
A
#
# COMPACT_ATOMS: atom_id res chain seq x y z
N MET A 1 -12.08 -30.67 4.70
CA MET A 1 -13.14 -29.64 4.70
C MET A 1 -13.66 -29.52 6.11
N SER A 2 -13.08 -28.63 6.93
CA SER A 2 -13.59 -28.39 8.28
C SER A 2 -14.82 -27.47 8.15
N GLU A 3 -15.90 -27.84 8.83
CA GLU A 3 -17.13 -27.09 8.91
C GLU A 3 -16.81 -25.64 9.27
N LYS A 4 -17.14 -24.72 8.37
CA LYS A 4 -17.15 -23.28 8.66
C LYS A 4 -18.22 -23.04 9.71
N ASN A 5 -17.80 -22.93 10.97
CA ASN A 5 -18.65 -22.42 12.03
C ASN A 5 -18.86 -20.92 11.77
N THR A 6 -19.62 -20.60 10.73
CA THR A 6 -20.10 -19.26 10.49
C THR A 6 -21.13 -18.99 11.55
N ASN A 7 -20.74 -18.29 12.60
CA ASN A 7 -21.66 -17.77 13.61
C ASN A 7 -22.57 -16.74 12.91
N ARG A 8 -23.64 -17.22 12.27
CA ARG A 8 -24.59 -16.39 11.49
C ARG A 8 -25.27 -15.29 12.31
N ASN A 9 -25.10 -15.34 13.62
CA ASN A 9 -25.61 -14.31 14.54
C ASN A 9 -24.59 -13.21 14.84
N ASN A 10 -23.37 -13.27 14.26
CA ASN A 10 -22.38 -12.22 14.45
C ASN A 10 -22.58 -11.12 13.39
N PRO A 11 -22.96 -9.88 13.81
CA PRO A 11 -23.20 -8.76 12.89
C PRO A 11 -22.05 -8.47 11.92
N LEU A 12 -20.81 -8.82 12.29
CA LEU A 12 -19.63 -8.65 11.42
C LEU A 12 -19.77 -9.40 10.09
N TRP A 13 -20.41 -10.57 10.10
CA TRP A 13 -20.57 -11.45 8.94
C TRP A 13 -21.96 -11.39 8.29
N ASP A 14 -22.81 -10.47 8.73
CA ASP A 14 -24.14 -10.25 8.18
C ASP A 14 -24.04 -9.42 6.89
N SER A 15 -24.32 -10.05 5.75
CA SER A 15 -24.28 -9.41 4.43
C SER A 15 -25.39 -8.39 4.20
N GLU A 16 -26.48 -8.42 5.00
CA GLU A 16 -27.57 -7.45 4.91
C GLU A 16 -27.25 -6.11 5.59
N LYS A 17 -26.16 -6.08 6.39
CA LYS A 17 -25.67 -4.86 7.03
C LYS A 17 -24.70 -4.10 6.14
N THR A 18 -24.72 -2.77 6.28
CA THR A 18 -23.73 -1.91 5.62
C THR A 18 -22.33 -2.18 6.15
N ILE A 19 -21.31 -1.77 5.41
CA ILE A 19 -19.91 -1.88 5.85
C ILE A 19 -19.71 -1.06 7.13
N GLU A 20 -20.28 0.13 7.22
CA GLU A 20 -20.21 1.00 8.39
C GLU A 20 -20.78 0.33 9.64
N GLU A 21 -21.96 -0.25 9.55
CA GLU A 21 -22.57 -0.98 10.67
C GLU A 21 -21.71 -2.16 11.14
N ARG A 22 -21.10 -2.88 10.20
CA ARG A 22 -20.19 -4.00 10.49
C ARG A 22 -18.90 -3.53 11.13
N LEU A 23 -18.32 -2.40 10.66
CA LEU A 23 -17.12 -1.79 11.22
C LEU A 23 -17.40 -1.24 12.63
N ASP A 24 -18.50 -0.55 12.84
CA ASP A 24 -18.90 -0.05 14.17
C ASP A 24 -19.04 -1.20 15.17
N TYR A 25 -19.68 -2.28 14.75
CA TYR A 25 -19.74 -3.49 15.58
C TYR A 25 -18.35 -4.03 15.91
N LEU A 26 -17.47 -4.17 14.89
CA LEU A 26 -16.11 -4.68 15.06
C LEU A 26 -15.32 -3.83 16.05
N VAL A 27 -15.27 -2.52 15.84
CA VAL A 27 -14.52 -1.59 16.68
C VAL A 27 -15.00 -1.62 18.13
N ASN A 28 -16.32 -1.74 18.35
CA ASN A 28 -16.88 -1.85 19.70
C ASN A 28 -16.67 -3.23 20.34
N ALA A 29 -16.59 -4.28 19.54
CA ALA A 29 -16.39 -5.66 20.01
C ALA A 29 -14.92 -5.96 20.36
N LEU A 30 -13.96 -5.26 19.74
CA LEU A 30 -12.52 -5.45 20.01
C LEU A 30 -12.14 -4.91 21.39
N THR A 31 -11.33 -5.68 22.12
CA THR A 31 -10.63 -5.16 23.32
C THR A 31 -9.55 -4.16 22.91
N LEU A 32 -9.00 -3.43 23.88
CA LEU A 32 -7.92 -2.48 23.62
C LEU A 32 -6.68 -3.21 23.07
N GLU A 33 -6.32 -4.34 23.65
CA GLU A 33 -5.19 -5.16 23.22
C GLU A 33 -5.37 -5.69 21.80
N GLU A 34 -6.58 -6.14 21.46
CA GLU A 34 -6.90 -6.57 20.10
C GLU A 34 -6.83 -5.41 19.10
N LYS A 35 -7.29 -4.22 19.47
CA LYS A 35 -7.12 -3.02 18.64
C LYS A 35 -5.66 -2.72 18.38
N PHE A 36 -4.81 -2.76 19.40
CA PHE A 36 -3.36 -2.57 19.23
C PHE A 36 -2.75 -3.65 18.32
N SER A 37 -3.16 -4.90 18.46
CA SER A 37 -2.65 -5.98 17.62
C SER A 37 -3.00 -5.84 16.14
N CYS A 38 -4.06 -5.10 15.82
CA CYS A 38 -4.47 -4.80 14.44
C CYS A 38 -3.72 -3.63 13.79
N LEU A 39 -2.82 -2.94 14.50
CA LEU A 39 -2.04 -1.82 13.96
C LEU A 39 -0.77 -2.27 13.23
N GLY A 40 -0.45 -3.56 13.25
CA GLY A 40 0.71 -4.12 12.56
C GLY A 40 0.38 -4.62 11.15
N THR A 41 1.42 -4.97 10.39
CA THR A 41 1.28 -5.62 9.07
C THR A 41 0.81 -7.08 9.19
N GLY A 42 1.15 -7.75 10.29
CA GLY A 42 0.66 -9.06 10.65
C GLY A 42 -0.48 -8.95 11.66
N ASN A 43 -1.68 -9.34 11.27
CA ASN A 43 -2.87 -9.29 12.12
C ASN A 43 -3.14 -10.69 12.69
N PRO A 44 -3.09 -10.89 14.01
CA PRO A 44 -3.37 -12.17 14.63
C PRO A 44 -4.84 -12.55 14.46
N ALA A 45 -5.16 -13.85 14.59
CA ALA A 45 -6.55 -14.28 14.61
C ALA A 45 -7.27 -13.75 15.86
N ILE A 46 -8.52 -13.34 15.66
CA ILE A 46 -9.44 -13.00 16.75
C ILE A 46 -10.56 -14.03 16.74
N GLU A 47 -10.25 -15.21 17.27
CA GLU A 47 -11.09 -16.41 17.14
C GLU A 47 -12.51 -16.21 17.67
N ARG A 48 -12.68 -15.47 18.78
CA ARG A 48 -14.01 -15.19 19.37
C ARG A 48 -14.94 -14.38 18.43
N LEU A 49 -14.37 -13.66 17.46
CA LEU A 49 -15.11 -12.91 16.43
C LEU A 49 -15.12 -13.65 15.08
N GLY A 50 -14.45 -14.79 14.99
CA GLY A 50 -14.31 -15.55 13.76
C GLY A 50 -13.38 -14.90 12.73
N ILE A 51 -12.50 -13.97 13.15
CA ILE A 51 -11.55 -13.29 12.29
C ILE A 51 -10.28 -14.15 12.19
N PRO A 52 -9.90 -14.62 10.99
CA PRO A 52 -8.66 -15.36 10.80
C PRO A 52 -7.46 -14.42 10.88
N ALA A 53 -6.28 -14.98 11.19
CA ALA A 53 -5.04 -14.26 11.01
C ALA A 53 -4.83 -13.91 9.54
N PHE A 54 -4.32 -12.72 9.26
CA PHE A 54 -3.97 -12.30 7.90
C PHE A 54 -2.74 -11.39 7.92
N PHE A 55 -2.11 -11.27 6.76
CA PHE A 55 -0.95 -10.42 6.52
C PHE A 55 -1.25 -9.43 5.41
N VAL A 56 -0.85 -8.17 5.61
CA VAL A 56 -0.98 -7.11 4.60
C VAL A 56 0.40 -6.80 4.05
N GLY A 57 0.53 -6.89 2.74
CA GLY A 57 1.73 -6.47 2.03
C GLY A 57 2.60 -7.61 1.52
N CYS A 58 3.17 -7.37 0.40
CA CYS A 58 4.29 -8.03 -0.26
C CYS A 58 4.88 -7.00 -1.22
N GLU A 59 6.10 -7.20 -1.69
CA GLU A 59 6.69 -6.30 -2.67
C GLU A 59 6.24 -6.68 -4.10
N GLY A 60 6.14 -5.70 -4.97
CA GLY A 60 5.64 -5.89 -6.32
C GLY A 60 6.10 -4.85 -7.34
N ALA A 61 7.21 -4.14 -7.08
CA ALA A 61 7.66 -3.03 -7.94
C ALA A 61 8.05 -3.49 -9.35
N HIS A 62 8.73 -4.63 -9.48
CA HIS A 62 9.18 -5.20 -10.75
C HIS A 62 9.12 -6.74 -10.77
N GLY A 63 8.09 -7.29 -10.19
CA GLY A 63 7.85 -8.71 -9.97
C GLY A 63 7.35 -8.94 -8.56
N LEU A 64 6.64 -10.04 -8.34
CA LEU A 64 6.16 -10.39 -7.02
C LEU A 64 7.32 -10.87 -6.14
N GLN A 65 7.49 -10.26 -4.97
CA GLN A 65 8.40 -10.73 -3.94
C GLN A 65 7.64 -10.96 -2.64
N MET A 66 7.52 -12.22 -2.25
CA MET A 66 6.91 -12.60 -0.99
C MET A 66 7.84 -12.27 0.19
N ARG A 67 7.30 -11.64 1.21
CA ARG A 67 8.02 -11.28 2.43
C ARG A 67 7.88 -12.40 3.47
N HIS A 68 8.64 -13.49 3.30
CA HIS A 68 8.61 -14.63 4.23
C HIS A 68 9.05 -14.32 5.66
N ASP A 69 9.82 -13.24 5.84
CA ASP A 69 10.20 -12.72 7.16
C ASP A 69 9.01 -12.16 7.95
N GLN A 70 7.94 -11.79 7.26
CA GLN A 70 6.73 -11.20 7.82
C GLN A 70 5.48 -12.08 7.64
N SER A 71 5.58 -13.15 6.83
CA SER A 71 4.47 -14.08 6.63
C SER A 71 4.34 -15.07 7.79
N PHE A 72 3.14 -15.53 8.06
CA PHE A 72 2.86 -16.60 9.04
C PHE A 72 3.42 -17.95 8.59
N ASP A 73 3.73 -18.08 7.32
CA ASP A 73 4.27 -19.29 6.74
C ASP A 73 5.70 -19.02 6.23
N LYS A 74 6.69 -19.63 6.88
CA LYS A 74 8.10 -19.57 6.48
C LYS A 74 8.37 -20.56 5.34
N GLY A 75 7.42 -20.71 4.41
CA GLY A 75 7.51 -21.61 3.28
C GLY A 75 8.71 -21.34 2.38
N GLU A 76 9.04 -22.29 1.54
CA GLU A 76 10.08 -22.14 0.53
C GLU A 76 9.74 -20.98 -0.42
N PRO A 77 10.73 -20.16 -0.81
CA PRO A 77 10.53 -19.08 -1.77
C PRO A 77 9.89 -19.60 -3.07
N GLN A 78 8.85 -18.96 -3.51
CA GLN A 78 8.19 -19.30 -4.78
C GLN A 78 8.90 -18.59 -5.92
N PRO A 79 9.23 -19.30 -7.02
CA PRO A 79 9.75 -18.64 -8.22
C PRO A 79 8.67 -17.76 -8.83
N THR A 80 9.02 -16.52 -9.09
CA THR A 80 8.15 -15.51 -9.72
C THR A 80 8.87 -14.84 -10.87
N THR A 81 8.12 -14.17 -11.75
CA THR A 81 8.69 -13.43 -12.87
C THR A 81 9.34 -12.15 -12.37
N ILE A 82 10.57 -11.88 -12.84
CA ILE A 82 11.29 -10.63 -12.57
C ILE A 82 11.30 -9.79 -13.84
N PHE A 83 10.86 -8.56 -13.72
CA PHE A 83 10.87 -7.54 -14.77
C PHE A 83 12.06 -6.59 -14.58
N PRO A 84 12.43 -5.78 -15.60
CA PRO A 84 13.33 -4.65 -15.39
C PRO A 84 12.80 -3.72 -14.29
N ASN A 85 13.71 -2.96 -13.67
CA ASN A 85 13.30 -1.94 -12.69
C ASN A 85 12.34 -0.92 -13.31
N PRO A 86 11.42 -0.31 -12.53
CA PRO A 86 10.40 0.61 -13.04
C PRO A 86 10.93 1.74 -13.92
N VAL A 87 12.07 2.36 -13.56
CA VAL A 87 12.73 3.38 -14.40
C VAL A 87 13.07 2.85 -15.80
N GLY A 88 13.53 1.60 -15.90
CA GLY A 88 13.82 0.95 -17.19
C GLY A 88 12.54 0.60 -17.96
N MET A 89 11.51 0.11 -17.27
CA MET A 89 10.21 -0.18 -17.88
C MET A 89 9.55 1.09 -18.42
N SER A 90 9.57 2.19 -17.67
CA SER A 90 8.95 3.45 -18.07
C SER A 90 9.64 4.09 -19.29
N ALA A 91 10.94 3.85 -19.48
CA ALA A 91 11.67 4.30 -20.66
C ALA A 91 11.15 3.72 -21.99
N SER A 92 10.33 2.68 -21.94
CA SER A 92 9.62 2.15 -23.13
C SER A 92 8.53 3.09 -23.65
N TRP A 93 7.94 3.92 -22.80
CA TRP A 93 6.77 4.76 -23.05
C TRP A 93 5.53 3.94 -23.52
N ASP A 94 5.54 2.64 -23.24
CA ASP A 94 4.52 1.68 -23.65
C ASP A 94 3.66 1.27 -22.45
N THR A 95 2.53 1.93 -22.27
CA THR A 95 1.58 1.65 -21.20
C THR A 95 0.96 0.26 -21.30
N GLU A 96 0.81 -0.29 -22.50
CA GLU A 96 0.28 -1.63 -22.68
C GLU A 96 1.27 -2.70 -22.19
N LEU A 97 2.56 -2.54 -22.49
CA LEU A 97 3.61 -3.42 -21.98
C LEU A 97 3.63 -3.39 -20.44
N ILE A 98 3.50 -2.21 -19.83
CA ILE A 98 3.46 -2.05 -18.37
C ILE A 98 2.21 -2.71 -17.78
N ARG A 99 1.07 -2.57 -18.44
CA ARG A 99 -0.18 -3.24 -18.02
C ARG A 99 -0.03 -4.77 -18.03
N GLN A 100 0.61 -5.32 -19.05
CA GLN A 100 0.88 -6.76 -19.13
C GLN A 100 1.83 -7.25 -18.03
N ALA A 101 2.86 -6.47 -17.70
CA ALA A 101 3.73 -6.78 -16.55
C ALA A 101 2.92 -6.81 -15.24
N GLY A 102 2.06 -5.82 -15.02
CA GLY A 102 1.14 -5.79 -13.89
C GLY A 102 0.20 -7.01 -13.85
N GLU A 103 -0.32 -7.43 -15.00
CA GLU A 103 -1.19 -8.61 -15.10
C GLU A 103 -0.50 -9.90 -14.68
N ILE A 104 0.76 -10.08 -15.05
CA ILE A 104 1.56 -11.23 -14.63
C ILE A 104 1.76 -11.19 -13.11
N VAL A 105 2.16 -10.04 -12.55
CA VAL A 105 2.35 -9.87 -11.10
C VAL A 105 1.07 -10.16 -10.32
N GLY A 106 -0.06 -9.63 -10.75
CA GLY A 106 -1.36 -9.89 -10.12
C GLY A 106 -1.79 -11.35 -10.19
N THR A 107 -1.50 -12.02 -11.30
CA THR A 107 -1.78 -13.45 -11.48
C THR A 107 -0.91 -14.31 -10.57
N GLU A 108 0.38 -14.02 -10.49
CA GLU A 108 1.32 -14.73 -9.60
C GLU A 108 0.96 -14.49 -8.12
N ALA A 109 0.62 -13.25 -7.73
CA ALA A 109 0.17 -12.94 -6.38
C ALA A 109 -1.05 -13.77 -5.98
N ARG A 110 -2.04 -13.90 -6.87
CA ARG A 110 -3.23 -14.73 -6.64
C ARG A 110 -2.87 -16.23 -6.55
N ALA A 111 -1.98 -16.73 -7.40
CA ALA A 111 -1.54 -18.12 -7.37
C ALA A 111 -0.82 -18.45 -6.07
N VAL A 112 0.08 -17.59 -5.61
CA VAL A 112 0.79 -17.78 -4.33
C VAL A 112 -0.19 -17.70 -3.16
N PHE A 113 -1.10 -16.74 -3.15
CA PHE A 113 -2.15 -16.61 -2.13
C PHE A 113 -2.96 -17.91 -1.97
N GLU A 114 -3.41 -18.51 -3.08
CA GLU A 114 -4.16 -19.76 -3.05
C GLU A 114 -3.29 -20.93 -2.53
N LYS A 115 -2.03 -20.99 -2.96
CA LYS A 115 -1.08 -22.03 -2.54
C LYS A 115 -0.77 -21.95 -1.05
N GLU A 116 -0.66 -20.74 -0.48
CA GLU A 116 -0.36 -20.51 0.94
C GLU A 116 -1.60 -20.51 1.85
N GLY A 117 -2.72 -20.98 1.36
CA GLY A 117 -3.93 -21.17 2.16
C GLY A 117 -4.69 -19.89 2.48
N ARG A 118 -4.59 -18.86 1.61
CA ARG A 118 -5.39 -17.62 1.66
C ARG A 118 -5.14 -16.74 2.89
N ARG A 119 -3.88 -16.63 3.32
CA ARG A 119 -3.53 -15.90 4.54
C ARG A 119 -3.09 -14.46 4.35
N GLY A 120 -3.02 -13.96 3.14
CA GLY A 120 -2.62 -12.57 2.85
C GLY A 120 -1.70 -12.43 1.65
N GLY A 121 -1.10 -11.25 1.49
CA GLY A 121 -0.21 -10.96 0.37
C GLY A 121 -0.88 -10.48 -0.91
N LEU A 122 -2.17 -10.14 -0.87
CA LEU A 122 -2.90 -9.59 -2.02
C LEU A 122 -3.00 -8.05 -2.01
N CYS A 123 -2.37 -7.37 -1.06
CA CYS A 123 -2.21 -5.93 -1.08
C CYS A 123 -0.71 -5.65 -1.26
N LEU A 124 -0.27 -5.42 -2.50
CA LEU A 124 1.14 -5.27 -2.82
C LEU A 124 1.61 -3.85 -2.53
N TRP A 125 2.80 -3.70 -1.94
CA TRP A 125 3.46 -2.41 -1.72
C TRP A 125 4.10 -1.91 -3.02
N ALA A 126 3.28 -1.67 -4.00
CA ALA A 126 3.61 -1.25 -5.35
C ALA A 126 2.39 -0.57 -6.02
N PRO A 127 2.65 0.30 -7.01
CA PRO A 127 3.93 0.78 -7.51
C PRO A 127 4.58 1.85 -6.60
N THR A 128 5.91 2.01 -6.74
CA THR A 128 6.62 3.19 -6.21
C THR A 128 6.46 4.34 -7.20
N ILE A 129 5.83 5.43 -6.76
CA ILE A 129 5.53 6.58 -7.61
C ILE A 129 6.11 7.90 -7.09
N ASP A 130 7.16 7.78 -6.28
CA ASP A 130 8.01 8.90 -5.92
C ASP A 130 8.63 9.52 -7.18
N MET A 131 8.79 10.84 -7.18
CA MET A 131 9.35 11.55 -8.33
C MET A 131 10.88 11.49 -8.34
N GLU A 132 11.49 11.08 -9.44
CA GLU A 132 12.95 11.01 -9.62
C GLU A 132 13.55 12.39 -9.88
N ARG A 133 13.36 13.34 -8.96
CA ARG A 133 13.77 14.75 -9.15
C ARG A 133 15.27 14.99 -9.02
N ASP A 134 16.03 14.04 -8.47
CA ASP A 134 17.48 14.13 -8.29
C ASP A 134 18.10 12.75 -8.52
N PRO A 135 19.04 12.59 -9.47
CA PRO A 135 19.67 11.30 -9.78
C PRO A 135 20.54 10.76 -8.65
N ARG A 136 20.84 11.56 -7.63
CA ARG A 136 21.57 11.11 -6.42
C ARG A 136 20.70 10.41 -5.41
N TRP A 137 19.38 10.44 -5.59
CA TRP A 137 18.48 9.69 -4.72
C TRP A 137 18.74 8.19 -4.84
N GLY A 138 18.95 7.51 -3.69
CA GLY A 138 19.37 6.10 -3.65
C GLY A 138 18.33 5.08 -4.07
N ARG A 139 17.10 5.52 -4.42
CA ARG A 139 15.98 4.63 -4.83
C ARG A 139 15.36 5.03 -6.19
N THR A 140 16.11 5.74 -7.02
CA THR A 140 15.63 6.14 -8.37
C THR A 140 15.22 4.95 -9.24
N GLU A 141 15.84 3.79 -9.08
CA GLU A 141 15.47 2.61 -9.86
C GLU A 141 14.08 2.06 -9.56
N GLU A 142 13.49 2.40 -8.40
CA GLU A 142 12.18 1.90 -8.01
C GLU A 142 11.00 2.67 -8.62
N ALA A 143 11.24 3.89 -9.15
CA ALA A 143 10.20 4.78 -9.64
C ALA A 143 10.17 4.87 -11.17
N TYR A 144 9.24 5.63 -11.73
CA TYR A 144 8.98 5.65 -13.18
C TYR A 144 9.56 6.86 -13.91
N GLY A 145 10.15 7.83 -13.20
CA GLY A 145 10.81 8.97 -13.81
C GLY A 145 10.58 10.31 -13.11
N GLU A 146 11.04 11.37 -13.76
CA GLU A 146 10.99 12.75 -13.26
C GLU A 146 9.75 13.53 -13.72
N ASP A 147 8.99 13.00 -14.68
CA ASP A 147 7.77 13.61 -15.21
C ASP A 147 6.53 13.06 -14.50
N PRO A 148 5.71 13.91 -13.84
CA PRO A 148 4.55 13.46 -13.06
C PRO A 148 3.45 12.84 -13.93
N TYR A 149 3.28 13.31 -15.18
CA TYR A 149 2.30 12.74 -16.10
C TYR A 149 2.71 11.35 -16.56
N LEU A 150 3.97 11.17 -17.00
CA LEU A 150 4.51 9.86 -17.39
C LEU A 150 4.41 8.87 -16.23
N THR A 151 4.89 9.26 -15.05
CA THR A 151 4.83 8.45 -13.84
C THR A 151 3.39 8.01 -13.53
N GLY A 152 2.46 8.95 -13.55
CA GLY A 152 1.05 8.66 -13.30
C GLY A 152 0.45 7.70 -14.34
N LYS A 153 0.77 7.85 -15.64
CA LYS A 153 0.27 6.97 -16.70
C LYS A 153 0.83 5.55 -16.62
N MET A 154 2.14 5.42 -16.36
CA MET A 154 2.79 4.12 -16.21
C MET A 154 2.29 3.40 -14.96
N ALA A 155 2.21 4.10 -13.83
CA ALA A 155 1.65 3.55 -12.60
C ALA A 155 0.20 3.10 -12.77
N SER A 156 -0.64 3.92 -13.41
CA SER A 156 -2.05 3.55 -13.68
C SER A 156 -2.15 2.28 -14.52
N ALA A 157 -1.34 2.16 -15.57
CA ALA A 157 -1.33 0.97 -16.41
C ALA A 157 -0.89 -0.29 -15.63
N TYR A 158 0.15 -0.17 -14.82
CA TYR A 158 0.61 -1.27 -13.96
C TYR A 158 -0.47 -1.72 -12.97
N ILE A 159 -1.12 -0.77 -12.30
CA ILE A 159 -2.19 -1.03 -11.36
C ILE A 159 -3.38 -1.73 -12.03
N GLN A 160 -3.82 -1.22 -13.18
CA GLN A 160 -4.90 -1.85 -13.95
C GLN A 160 -4.58 -3.31 -14.30
N GLY A 161 -3.33 -3.58 -14.69
CA GLY A 161 -2.86 -4.95 -14.92
C GLY A 161 -2.93 -5.81 -13.65
N MET A 162 -2.40 -5.32 -12.54
CA MET A 162 -2.43 -6.02 -11.24
C MET A 162 -3.85 -6.36 -10.79
N ARG A 163 -4.76 -5.41 -10.92
CA ARG A 163 -6.17 -5.55 -10.53
C ARG A 163 -6.91 -6.54 -11.42
N GLY A 164 -6.68 -6.46 -12.73
CA GLY A 164 -7.49 -7.16 -13.73
C GLY A 164 -8.90 -6.60 -13.86
N ASP A 165 -9.64 -7.14 -14.85
CA ASP A 165 -10.97 -6.65 -15.26
C ASP A 165 -12.11 -7.52 -14.71
N GLY A 166 -11.84 -8.45 -13.80
CA GLY A 166 -12.82 -9.35 -13.21
C GLY A 166 -13.73 -8.69 -12.17
N GLU A 167 -14.82 -9.37 -11.81
CA GLU A 167 -15.72 -8.97 -10.71
C GLU A 167 -14.96 -8.75 -9.38
N HIS A 168 -13.92 -9.57 -9.18
CA HIS A 168 -13.02 -9.45 -8.04
C HIS A 168 -11.62 -9.13 -8.52
N ILE A 169 -10.98 -8.14 -7.90
CA ILE A 169 -9.59 -7.78 -8.20
C ILE A 169 -8.65 -8.94 -7.92
N ARG A 170 -7.59 -9.09 -8.72
CA ARG A 170 -6.57 -10.12 -8.49
C ARG A 170 -5.75 -9.78 -7.24
N CYS A 171 -5.24 -8.56 -7.16
CA CYS A 171 -4.59 -8.00 -5.98
C CYS A 171 -4.78 -6.48 -5.93
N GLY A 172 -4.64 -5.89 -4.75
CA GLY A 172 -4.69 -4.45 -4.52
C GLY A 172 -3.31 -3.82 -4.64
N ALA A 173 -3.28 -2.59 -5.13
CA ALA A 173 -2.08 -1.76 -5.20
C ALA A 173 -1.99 -0.80 -4.02
N THR A 174 -0.82 -0.73 -3.38
CA THR A 174 -0.49 0.25 -2.34
C THR A 174 0.53 1.23 -2.88
N LEU A 175 0.09 2.43 -3.22
CA LEU A 175 0.97 3.49 -3.73
C LEU A 175 1.97 3.92 -2.67
N LYS A 176 3.24 4.06 -3.04
CA LYS A 176 4.29 4.50 -2.11
C LYS A 176 5.26 5.50 -2.76
N HIS A 177 5.85 6.36 -1.98
CA HIS A 177 5.58 6.68 -0.57
C HIS A 177 4.93 8.07 -0.50
N PHE A 178 3.77 8.19 0.04
CA PHE A 178 2.98 9.44 0.04
C PHE A 178 3.49 10.41 1.11
N TYR A 179 4.07 11.56 0.72
CA TYR A 179 4.62 11.99 -0.58
C TYR A 179 5.94 12.76 -0.38
N ALA A 180 6.64 13.06 -1.48
CA ALA A 180 7.90 13.81 -1.49
C ALA A 180 9.05 13.16 -0.72
N ASN A 181 9.11 11.84 -0.70
CA ASN A 181 10.17 11.02 -0.11
C ASN A 181 11.27 10.78 -1.14
N ASN A 182 12.19 11.74 -1.30
CA ASN A 182 13.23 11.70 -2.34
C ASN A 182 14.64 11.97 -1.80
N VAL A 183 14.85 11.76 -0.51
CA VAL A 183 16.16 11.92 0.16
C VAL A 183 16.30 10.83 1.21
N GLU A 184 17.15 9.84 0.96
CA GLU A 184 17.34 8.73 1.89
C GLU A 184 18.11 9.14 3.15
N ASP A 185 19.11 10.02 3.01
CA ASP A 185 19.89 10.49 4.15
C ASP A 185 19.02 11.36 5.08
N GLY A 186 18.76 10.84 6.28
CA GLY A 186 17.93 11.51 7.28
C GLY A 186 16.42 11.52 6.96
N ARG A 187 15.93 10.62 6.13
CA ARG A 187 14.50 10.55 5.72
C ARG A 187 13.52 10.47 6.90
N VAL A 188 13.96 9.92 8.02
CA VAL A 188 13.12 9.71 9.23
C VAL A 188 13.00 10.95 10.13
N TRP A 189 13.63 12.08 9.76
CA TRP A 189 13.59 13.33 10.56
C TRP A 189 13.71 14.61 9.73
N LYS A 190 13.96 14.51 8.41
CA LYS A 190 14.05 15.68 7.53
C LYS A 190 12.67 16.09 7.00
N SER A 191 12.49 17.38 6.83
CA SER A 191 11.29 17.96 6.26
C SER A 191 11.48 18.33 4.79
N SER A 192 10.56 17.90 3.94
CA SER A 192 10.44 18.36 2.55
C SER A 192 9.66 19.66 2.51
N SER A 193 10.35 20.77 2.14
CA SER A 193 9.71 22.07 2.00
C SER A 193 9.12 22.22 0.59
N ILE A 194 7.82 22.32 0.49
CA ILE A 194 7.09 22.26 -0.77
C ILE A 194 6.09 23.43 -0.83
N ASP A 195 6.18 24.24 -1.90
CA ASP A 195 5.20 25.28 -2.17
C ASP A 195 3.89 24.68 -2.72
N PRO A 196 2.75 25.41 -2.63
CA PRO A 196 1.45 24.90 -3.05
C PRO A 196 1.37 24.47 -4.52
N ARG A 197 2.07 25.14 -5.44
CA ARG A 197 2.04 24.78 -6.85
C ARG A 197 2.72 23.45 -7.11
N ASN A 198 3.98 23.30 -6.65
CA ASN A 198 4.73 22.05 -6.79
C ASN A 198 4.03 20.90 -6.08
N LYS A 199 3.36 21.16 -4.94
CA LYS A 199 2.56 20.15 -4.28
C LYS A 199 1.53 19.51 -5.21
N TYR A 200 0.70 20.32 -5.86
CA TYR A 200 -0.40 19.81 -6.68
C TYR A 200 0.01 19.41 -8.10
N GLU A 201 0.90 20.18 -8.74
CA GLU A 201 1.26 19.95 -10.14
C GLU A 201 2.38 18.91 -10.32
N TYR A 202 3.13 18.60 -9.24
CA TYR A 202 4.28 17.70 -9.32
C TYR A 202 4.16 16.51 -8.38
N TYR A 203 4.10 16.73 -7.06
CA TYR A 203 4.15 15.63 -6.11
C TYR A 203 2.85 14.84 -5.97
N LEU A 204 1.70 15.48 -6.01
CA LEU A 204 0.39 14.83 -5.84
C LEU A 204 -0.21 14.32 -7.15
N GLU A 205 0.21 14.86 -8.29
CA GLU A 205 -0.33 14.50 -9.61
C GLU A 205 -0.22 12.99 -9.91
N PRO A 206 0.95 12.32 -9.76
CA PRO A 206 1.03 10.89 -10.03
C PRO A 206 0.19 10.04 -9.07
N PHE A 207 0.06 10.44 -7.79
CA PHE A 207 -0.79 9.75 -6.82
C PHE A 207 -2.27 9.88 -7.19
N CYS A 208 -2.74 11.10 -7.48
CA CYS A 208 -4.11 11.33 -7.91
C CYS A 208 -4.46 10.48 -9.14
N ARG A 209 -3.60 10.49 -10.14
CA ARG A 209 -3.79 9.74 -11.38
C ARG A 209 -3.80 8.23 -11.14
N ALA A 210 -2.87 7.71 -10.36
CA ALA A 210 -2.78 6.29 -10.02
C ALA A 210 -4.03 5.79 -9.26
N VAL A 211 -4.67 6.65 -8.46
CA VAL A 211 -5.95 6.31 -7.82
C VAL A 211 -7.10 6.44 -8.79
N VAL A 212 -7.28 7.59 -9.43
CA VAL A 212 -8.47 7.91 -10.22
C VAL A 212 -8.51 7.13 -11.54
N GLU A 213 -7.37 7.04 -12.25
CA GLU A 213 -7.27 6.29 -13.52
C GLU A 213 -6.86 4.84 -13.29
N GLY A 214 -5.90 4.59 -12.38
CA GLY A 214 -5.37 3.24 -12.13
C GLY A 214 -6.26 2.39 -11.23
N GLY A 215 -7.00 3.01 -10.34
CA GLY A 215 -7.87 2.32 -9.38
C GLY A 215 -7.12 1.74 -8.18
N ALA A 216 -6.04 2.38 -7.73
CA ALA A 216 -5.35 1.95 -6.50
C ALA A 216 -6.28 2.03 -5.28
N GLU A 217 -6.24 1.01 -4.42
CA GLU A 217 -7.08 0.93 -3.22
C GLU A 217 -6.36 1.39 -1.96
N ALA A 218 -5.03 1.35 -1.96
CA ALA A 218 -4.23 1.57 -0.76
C ALA A 218 -3.09 2.58 -1.01
N MET A 219 -2.60 3.15 0.08
CA MET A 219 -1.51 4.12 0.06
C MET A 219 -0.62 3.92 1.27
N MET A 220 0.68 4.07 1.08
CA MET A 220 1.68 4.02 2.15
C MET A 220 2.22 5.43 2.39
N THR A 221 2.17 5.90 3.64
CA THR A 221 2.78 7.18 4.02
C THR A 221 4.30 7.07 4.02
N SER A 222 4.98 8.18 3.73
CA SER A 222 6.43 8.26 3.73
C SER A 222 6.99 8.65 5.10
N TYR A 223 8.28 8.40 5.32
CA TYR A 223 8.96 8.73 6.58
C TYR A 223 9.17 10.22 6.83
N ASN A 224 9.31 11.03 5.77
CA ASN A 224 9.68 12.43 5.90
C ASN A 224 8.55 13.30 6.45
N GLU A 225 8.92 14.44 6.96
CA GLU A 225 7.96 15.52 7.17
C GLU A 225 7.65 16.23 5.86
N ILE A 226 6.48 16.79 5.78
CA ILE A 226 6.03 17.67 4.71
C ILE A 226 5.69 19.02 5.35
N ASN A 227 6.50 20.05 5.04
CA ASN A 227 6.36 21.37 5.63
C ASN A 227 6.28 21.35 7.18
N GLY A 228 7.11 20.49 7.82
CA GLY A 228 7.20 20.38 9.27
C GLY A 228 6.18 19.43 9.93
N VAL A 229 5.39 18.70 9.14
CA VAL A 229 4.44 17.71 9.67
C VAL A 229 4.82 16.33 9.16
N PRO A 230 5.04 15.31 10.03
CA PRO A 230 5.28 13.93 9.61
C PRO A 230 4.20 13.45 8.64
N ALA A 231 4.59 12.78 7.56
CA ALA A 231 3.64 12.39 6.50
C ALA A 231 2.49 11.53 7.05
N ILE A 232 2.77 10.63 7.99
CA ILE A 232 1.75 9.80 8.66
C ILE A 232 0.69 10.62 9.40
N LEU A 233 1.03 11.83 9.86
CA LEU A 233 0.13 12.73 10.60
C LEU A 233 -0.45 13.83 9.71
N ASN A 234 -0.07 13.86 8.42
CA ASN A 234 -0.51 14.90 7.52
C ASN A 234 -2.00 14.76 7.21
N HIS A 235 -2.76 15.82 7.44
CA HIS A 235 -4.21 15.85 7.20
C HIS A 235 -4.60 15.57 5.74
N GLU A 236 -3.68 15.71 4.80
CA GLU A 236 -3.91 15.43 3.38
C GLU A 236 -4.13 13.94 3.11
N VAL A 237 -3.62 13.05 3.96
CA VAL A 237 -3.96 11.62 3.91
C VAL A 237 -5.46 11.42 4.05
N GLN A 238 -6.09 12.08 5.02
CA GLN A 238 -7.54 12.01 5.18
C GLN A 238 -8.27 12.78 4.07
N LYS A 239 -7.93 14.05 3.87
CA LYS A 239 -8.67 14.96 3.02
C LYS A 239 -8.52 14.66 1.52
N LEU A 240 -7.29 14.41 1.06
CA LEU A 240 -7.05 14.15 -0.37
C LEU A 240 -7.17 12.66 -0.69
N ALA A 241 -6.38 11.81 -0.02
CA ALA A 241 -6.32 10.41 -0.39
C ALA A 241 -7.64 9.69 -0.10
N LYS A 242 -8.22 9.83 1.09
CA LYS A 242 -9.45 9.12 1.45
C LYS A 242 -10.71 9.81 0.93
N GLU A 243 -10.93 11.10 1.25
CA GLU A 243 -12.21 11.76 0.97
C GLU A 243 -12.37 12.18 -0.49
N GLN A 244 -11.29 12.66 -1.14
CA GLN A 244 -11.37 13.13 -2.53
C GLN A 244 -11.06 12.07 -3.56
N TRP A 245 -10.04 11.23 -3.33
CA TRP A 245 -9.61 10.22 -4.32
C TRP A 245 -10.21 8.84 -4.06
N GLY A 246 -10.66 8.53 -2.85
CA GLY A 246 -11.35 7.29 -2.52
C GLY A 246 -10.42 6.14 -2.11
N ILE A 247 -9.25 6.44 -1.55
CA ILE A 247 -8.37 5.40 -0.96
C ILE A 247 -9.08 4.75 0.24
N HIS A 248 -9.16 3.44 0.23
CA HIS A 248 -9.81 2.65 1.29
C HIS A 248 -8.87 2.32 2.45
N HIS A 249 -7.60 2.05 2.15
CA HIS A 249 -6.62 1.60 3.14
C HIS A 249 -5.37 2.48 3.12
N VAL A 250 -4.90 2.88 4.30
CA VAL A 250 -3.63 3.58 4.47
C VAL A 250 -2.76 2.78 5.43
N VAL A 251 -1.54 2.50 5.02
CA VAL A 251 -0.50 1.88 5.85
C VAL A 251 0.64 2.87 6.01
N CYS A 252 1.32 2.84 7.12
CA CYS A 252 2.59 3.58 7.28
C CYS A 252 3.77 2.72 6.83
N ASP A 253 4.86 3.36 6.43
CA ASP A 253 6.13 2.67 6.18
C ASP A 253 6.71 2.11 7.50
N GLY A 254 7.67 1.20 7.40
CA GLY A 254 8.13 0.37 8.51
C GLY A 254 8.60 1.15 9.74
N GLY A 255 7.87 1.05 10.86
CA GLY A 255 8.22 1.74 12.12
C GLY A 255 7.87 3.22 12.17
N ASP A 256 7.19 3.78 11.18
CA ASP A 256 6.90 5.20 11.05
C ASP A 256 6.12 5.77 12.27
N MET A 257 5.18 5.02 12.81
CA MET A 257 4.48 5.40 14.05
C MET A 257 5.44 5.69 15.20
N GLN A 258 6.42 4.82 15.43
CA GLN A 258 7.44 5.00 16.46
C GLN A 258 8.33 6.22 16.18
N GLN A 259 8.64 6.46 14.92
CA GLN A 259 9.49 7.59 14.49
C GLN A 259 8.85 8.95 14.78
N THR A 260 7.53 9.05 14.91
CA THR A 260 6.86 10.30 15.32
C THR A 260 7.31 10.78 16.70
N VAL A 261 7.74 9.85 17.55
CA VAL A 261 8.31 10.14 18.89
C VAL A 261 9.83 10.20 18.83
N ASP A 262 10.47 9.13 18.33
CA ASP A 262 11.93 8.94 18.47
C ASP A 262 12.75 9.83 17.53
N CYS A 263 12.23 10.15 16.35
CA CYS A 263 12.97 10.85 15.31
C CYS A 263 12.42 12.25 15.02
N HIS A 264 11.13 12.36 14.84
CA HIS A 264 10.47 13.65 14.56
C HIS A 264 10.26 14.47 15.84
N HIS A 265 10.26 13.84 17.01
CA HIS A 265 9.94 14.47 18.28
C HIS A 265 8.61 15.24 18.27
N TYR A 266 7.66 14.77 17.45
CA TYR A 266 6.36 15.39 17.29
C TYR A 266 5.46 15.15 18.50
N PHE A 267 5.60 14.00 19.14
CA PHE A 267 4.98 13.65 20.41
C PHE A 267 6.06 13.46 21.51
N GLY A 268 5.71 13.72 22.75
CA GLY A 268 6.64 13.64 23.87
C GLY A 268 6.83 12.21 24.42
N SER A 269 6.00 11.26 24.05
CA SER A 269 6.08 9.84 24.50
C SER A 269 5.28 8.93 23.58
N HIS A 270 5.56 7.64 23.66
CA HIS A 270 4.80 6.59 22.98
C HIS A 270 3.43 6.36 23.60
#